data_24f5dd4c472f8ee51dab44fade8d4869
#
_entry.id   24f5dd4c472f8ee51dab44fade8d4869
#
_cell.length_a   1.000
_cell.length_b   1.000
_cell.length_c   1.000
_cell.angle_alpha   90.00
_cell.angle_beta   90.00
_cell.angle_gamma   90.00
#
_symmetry.space_group_name_H-M   'P 1'
#
loop_
_entity.id
_entity.type
_entity.pdbx_description
1 polymer ?
#
loop_
_entity_poly.entity_id
_entity_poly.type
_entity_poly.pdbx_seq_one_letter_code
_entity_poly.pdbx_strand_id
1 'polypeptide(L)'
;MYQFIETIRIEKGNACNLFYHNRRLNEVRRYFRPECAPLQLEDYLHLSADMNGVKCRVVYTEEGITEVSYSLYEMRPVRSLRMVCSDTIDYSFKSTDRRKLNSLFQIRQDKDDILIVKNGLLTDTSIANICLLYTSDAADEAR
;
A
#
# COMPACT_ATOMS: atom_id res chain seq x y z
N MET A 1 3.51 -19.10 6.64
CA MET A 1 2.47 -18.11 7.00
C MET A 1 2.74 -16.81 6.24
N TYR A 2 1.72 -16.30 5.56
CA TYR A 2 1.86 -15.05 4.83
C TYR A 2 1.77 -13.86 5.77
N GLN A 3 2.62 -12.87 5.53
CA GLN A 3 2.56 -11.59 6.23
C GLN A 3 2.03 -10.52 5.27
N PHE A 4 1.15 -9.68 5.80
CA PHE A 4 0.53 -8.58 5.08
C PHE A 4 0.85 -7.25 5.76
N ILE A 5 0.70 -6.15 5.04
CA ILE A 5 0.99 -4.81 5.57
C ILE A 5 -0.17 -3.86 5.34
N GLU A 6 -0.37 -2.99 6.33
CA GLU A 6 -1.04 -1.71 6.16
C GLU A 6 -0.02 -0.59 6.39
N THR A 7 -0.05 0.41 5.54
CA THR A 7 0.77 1.60 5.69
C THR A 7 -0.15 2.79 5.89
N ILE A 8 -0.12 3.35 7.10
CA ILE A 8 -1.09 4.34 7.55
C ILE A 8 -0.40 5.69 7.68
N ARG A 9 -1.00 6.71 7.11
CA ARG A 9 -0.54 8.09 7.25
C ARG A 9 -1.03 8.65 8.58
N ILE A 10 -0.12 9.27 9.34
CA ILE A 10 -0.42 9.97 10.59
C ILE A 10 -0.20 11.47 10.37
N GLU A 11 -1.24 12.25 10.58
CA GLU A 11 -1.21 13.71 10.47
C GLU A 11 -1.83 14.33 11.72
N LYS A 12 -1.11 15.25 12.35
CA LYS A 12 -1.57 15.94 13.59
C LYS A 12 -2.06 14.97 14.66
N GLY A 13 -1.36 13.86 14.83
CA GLY A 13 -1.69 12.82 15.80
C GLY A 13 -2.87 11.92 15.43
N ASN A 14 -3.41 12.05 14.22
CA ASN A 14 -4.55 11.25 13.76
C ASN A 14 -4.16 10.30 12.64
N ALA A 15 -4.63 9.06 12.71
CA ALA A 15 -4.46 8.08 11.65
C ALA A 15 -5.47 8.35 10.54
N CYS A 16 -4.97 8.59 9.33
CA CYS A 16 -5.81 8.89 8.17
C CYS A 16 -6.39 7.61 7.56
N ASN A 17 -7.64 7.69 7.10
CA ASN A 17 -8.31 6.60 6.38
C ASN A 17 -8.38 5.29 7.16
N LEU A 18 -8.47 5.37 8.48
CA LEU A 18 -8.41 4.20 9.35
C LEU A 18 -9.55 3.21 9.08
N PHE A 19 -10.72 3.71 8.71
CA PHE A 19 -11.85 2.86 8.30
C PHE A 19 -11.47 1.90 7.17
N TYR A 20 -10.80 2.39 6.13
CA TYR A 20 -10.40 1.56 4.99
C TYR A 20 -9.28 0.59 5.34
N HIS A 21 -8.34 0.99 6.19
CA HIS A 21 -7.29 0.12 6.70
C HIS A 21 -7.86 -1.02 7.56
N ASN A 22 -8.76 -0.71 8.49
CA ASN A 22 -9.47 -1.72 9.29
C ASN A 22 -10.24 -2.70 8.42
N ARG A 23 -10.96 -2.18 7.43
CA ARG A 23 -11.75 -2.99 6.51
C ARG A 23 -10.87 -3.98 5.76
N ARG A 24 -9.80 -3.52 5.12
CA ARG A 24 -8.91 -4.38 4.35
C ARG A 24 -8.21 -5.42 5.23
N LEU A 25 -7.68 -5.01 6.37
CA LEU A 25 -7.05 -5.91 7.33
C LEU A 25 -7.99 -7.05 7.72
N ASN A 26 -9.22 -6.73 8.07
CA ASN A 26 -10.20 -7.74 8.48
C ASN A 26 -10.69 -8.61 7.32
N GLU A 27 -10.83 -8.05 6.13
CA GLU A 27 -11.18 -8.82 4.93
C GLU A 27 -10.08 -9.84 4.60
N VAL A 28 -8.81 -9.45 4.64
CA VAL A 28 -7.67 -10.34 4.39
C VAL A 28 -7.62 -11.44 5.44
N ARG A 29 -7.76 -11.10 6.71
CA ARG A 29 -7.73 -12.09 7.79
C ARG A 29 -8.86 -13.12 7.66
N ARG A 30 -10.08 -12.68 7.37
CA ARG A 30 -11.23 -13.58 7.16
C ARG A 30 -11.08 -14.46 5.92
N TYR A 31 -10.39 -13.99 4.91
CA TYR A 31 -10.12 -14.83 3.74
C TYR A 31 -9.30 -16.08 4.12
N PHE A 32 -8.28 -15.92 4.96
CA PHE A 32 -7.43 -17.02 5.39
C PHE A 32 -7.96 -17.77 6.61
N ARG A 33 -8.73 -17.11 7.46
CA ARG A 33 -9.31 -17.68 8.68
C ARG A 33 -10.72 -17.11 8.91
N PRO A 34 -11.73 -17.74 8.30
CA PRO A 34 -13.10 -17.19 8.31
C PRO A 34 -13.71 -16.97 9.70
N GLU A 35 -13.28 -17.75 10.71
CA GLU A 35 -13.78 -17.68 12.07
C GLU A 35 -13.08 -16.62 12.95
N CYS A 36 -12.09 -15.91 12.43
CA CYS A 36 -11.36 -14.95 13.25
C CYS A 36 -12.23 -13.74 13.63
N ALA A 37 -12.08 -13.28 14.87
CA ALA A 37 -12.73 -12.06 15.32
C ALA A 37 -12.10 -10.83 14.65
N PRO A 38 -12.88 -9.80 14.33
CA PRO A 38 -12.34 -8.58 13.74
C PRO A 38 -11.40 -7.86 14.71
N LEU A 39 -10.39 -7.19 14.18
CA LEU A 39 -9.46 -6.34 14.91
C LEU A 39 -9.75 -4.88 14.62
N GLN A 40 -9.49 -4.04 15.59
CA GLN A 40 -9.54 -2.58 15.48
C GLN A 40 -8.10 -2.05 15.56
N LEU A 41 -7.62 -1.41 14.50
CA LEU A 41 -6.27 -0.82 14.50
C LEU A 41 -6.08 0.21 15.61
N GLU A 42 -7.15 0.91 16.00
CA GLU A 42 -7.14 1.87 17.08
C GLU A 42 -6.58 1.29 18.40
N ASP A 43 -6.81 0.00 18.63
CA ASP A 43 -6.34 -0.67 19.85
C ASP A 43 -4.83 -0.95 19.85
N TYR A 44 -4.19 -0.85 18.70
CA TYR A 44 -2.77 -1.18 18.49
C TYR A 44 -1.89 0.03 18.20
N LEU A 45 -2.48 1.17 17.88
CA LEU A 45 -1.75 2.38 17.54
C LEU A 45 -1.53 3.24 18.79
N HIS A 46 -0.30 3.71 18.96
CA HIS A 46 0.07 4.65 20.04
C HIS A 46 0.40 5.99 19.39
N LEU A 47 -0.59 6.87 19.31
CA LEU A 47 -0.48 8.16 18.62
C LEU A 47 -0.26 9.28 19.63
N SER A 48 0.58 10.26 19.27
CA SER A 48 0.77 11.49 20.02
C SER A 48 0.51 12.70 19.11
N ALA A 49 0.10 13.80 19.72
CA ALA A 49 -0.32 15.00 18.96
C ALA A 49 0.79 15.62 18.11
N ASP A 50 2.05 15.35 18.43
CA ASP A 50 3.22 15.82 17.69
C ASP A 50 3.56 14.96 16.47
N MET A 51 2.91 13.82 16.28
CA MET A 51 3.08 12.98 15.12
C MET A 51 2.44 13.63 13.90
N ASN A 52 3.28 14.10 12.97
CA ASN A 52 2.84 14.73 11.73
C ASN A 52 3.78 14.32 10.58
N GLY A 53 3.22 13.98 9.43
CA GLY A 53 4.02 13.44 8.33
C GLY A 53 4.67 12.09 8.69
N VAL A 54 4.00 11.30 9.51
CA VAL A 54 4.51 10.00 10.00
C VAL A 54 3.86 8.86 9.22
N LYS A 55 4.68 7.88 8.88
CA LYS A 55 4.25 6.63 8.29
C LYS A 55 4.20 5.56 9.38
N CYS A 56 3.02 5.02 9.62
CA CYS A 56 2.82 3.87 10.50
C CYS A 56 2.72 2.60 9.65
N ARG A 57 3.63 1.68 9.86
CA ARG A 57 3.62 0.39 9.17
C ARG A 57 3.14 -0.69 10.13
N VAL A 58 2.06 -1.35 9.77
CA VAL A 58 1.47 -2.46 10.54
C VAL A 58 1.68 -3.75 9.76
N VAL A 59 2.32 -4.72 10.39
CA VAL A 59 2.46 -6.07 9.83
C VAL A 59 1.52 -7.00 10.56
N TYR A 60 0.80 -7.83 9.82
CA TYR A 60 -0.18 -8.74 10.39
C TYR A 60 -0.26 -10.06 9.63
N THR A 61 -0.84 -11.04 10.29
CA THR A 61 -1.18 -12.35 9.73
C THR A 61 -2.65 -12.64 10.00
N GLU A 62 -3.13 -13.81 9.56
CA GLU A 62 -4.48 -14.26 9.93
C GLU A 62 -4.67 -14.40 11.45
N GLU A 63 -3.59 -14.60 12.20
CA GLU A 63 -3.65 -14.73 13.67
C GLU A 63 -3.72 -13.38 14.39
N GLY A 64 -3.18 -12.33 13.79
CA GLY A 64 -3.20 -11.00 14.40
C GLY A 64 -2.09 -10.09 13.95
N ILE A 65 -1.95 -8.97 14.64
CA ILE A 65 -0.92 -7.97 14.38
C ILE A 65 0.39 -8.42 15.04
N THR A 66 1.46 -8.43 14.26
CA THR A 66 2.79 -8.88 14.71
C THR A 66 3.77 -7.73 14.94
N GLU A 67 3.59 -6.61 14.25
CA GLU A 67 4.51 -5.47 14.36
C GLU A 67 3.76 -4.17 14.04
N VAL A 68 4.07 -3.13 14.80
CA VAL A 68 3.66 -1.75 14.51
C VAL A 68 4.91 -0.86 14.61
N SER A 69 5.23 -0.14 13.57
CA SER A 69 6.40 0.74 13.54
C SER A 69 6.05 2.11 12.97
N TYR A 70 6.77 3.14 13.41
CA TYR A 70 6.56 4.53 13.02
C TYR A 70 7.86 5.11 12.46
N SER A 71 7.75 5.87 11.38
CA SER A 71 8.87 6.59 10.80
C SER A 71 8.40 7.87 10.14
N LEU A 72 9.29 8.85 10.02
CA LEU A 72 8.98 10.02 9.22
C LEU A 72 8.80 9.62 7.76
N TYR A 73 7.77 10.16 7.15
CA TYR A 73 7.51 9.92 5.73
C TYR A 73 8.25 10.95 4.88
N GLU A 74 9.10 10.45 3.99
CA GLU A 74 9.75 11.27 2.97
C GLU A 74 9.29 10.79 1.60
N MET A 75 8.67 11.70 0.85
CA MET A 75 8.27 11.39 -0.51
C MET A 75 9.49 11.30 -1.42
N ARG A 76 9.71 10.13 -2.00
CA ARG A 76 10.75 9.96 -3.01
C ARG A 76 10.33 10.70 -4.28
N PRO A 77 11.15 11.62 -4.81
CA PRO A 77 10.81 12.29 -6.06
C PRO A 77 10.87 11.28 -7.21
N VAL A 78 9.80 11.20 -7.98
CA VAL A 78 9.72 10.37 -9.18
C VAL A 78 9.36 11.27 -10.36
N ARG A 79 10.31 11.44 -11.29
CA ARG A 79 10.15 12.31 -12.47
C ARG A 79 10.12 11.52 -13.77
N SER A 80 10.52 10.25 -13.72
CA SER A 80 10.59 9.40 -14.89
C SER A 80 10.19 7.97 -14.55
N LEU A 81 9.50 7.32 -15.47
CA LEU A 81 9.03 5.95 -15.33
C LEU A 81 9.45 5.14 -16.55
N ARG A 82 9.90 3.91 -16.33
CA ARG A 82 10.09 2.93 -17.37
C ARG A 82 8.91 1.97 -17.41
N MET A 83 8.27 1.82 -18.55
CA MET A 83 7.24 0.79 -18.75
C MET A 83 7.85 -0.60 -18.68
N VAL A 84 7.26 -1.47 -17.88
CA VAL A 84 7.69 -2.86 -17.70
C VAL A 84 6.45 -3.76 -17.74
N CYS A 85 6.47 -4.75 -18.64
CA CYS A 85 5.38 -5.71 -18.73
C CYS A 85 5.58 -6.87 -17.78
N SER A 86 4.54 -7.19 -17.01
CA SER A 86 4.51 -8.36 -16.13
C SER A 86 3.08 -8.86 -15.98
N ASP A 87 2.73 -9.89 -16.74
CA ASP A 87 1.40 -10.50 -16.69
C ASP A 87 1.25 -11.45 -15.50
N THR A 88 2.35 -11.81 -14.84
CA THR A 88 2.37 -12.75 -13.72
C THR A 88 2.35 -12.08 -12.34
N ILE A 89 2.45 -10.74 -12.29
CA ILE A 89 2.40 -10.04 -11.00
C ILE A 89 1.01 -10.18 -10.37
N ASP A 90 0.98 -10.40 -9.07
CA ASP A 90 -0.25 -10.58 -8.31
C ASP A 90 -0.41 -9.45 -7.28
N TYR A 91 -1.53 -8.75 -7.35
CA TYR A 91 -1.89 -7.66 -6.46
C TYR A 91 -3.04 -8.03 -5.49
N SER A 92 -3.41 -9.32 -5.41
CA SER A 92 -4.57 -9.76 -4.62
C SER A 92 -4.49 -9.31 -3.16
N PHE A 93 -3.29 -9.34 -2.58
CA PHE A 93 -3.05 -8.92 -1.19
C PHE A 93 -1.81 -8.05 -1.09
N LYS A 94 -1.86 -7.08 -0.18
CA LYS A 94 -0.70 -6.25 0.16
C LYS A 94 0.23 -7.01 1.10
N SER A 95 1.11 -7.81 0.51
CA SER A 95 2.05 -8.70 1.22
C SER A 95 3.37 -8.00 1.52
N THR A 96 4.10 -8.52 2.52
CA THR A 96 5.50 -8.17 2.76
C THR A 96 6.44 -8.73 1.70
N ASP A 97 6.01 -9.74 0.94
CA ASP A 97 6.80 -10.33 -0.13
C ASP A 97 6.83 -9.41 -1.35
N ARG A 98 7.93 -8.71 -1.52
CA ARG A 98 8.15 -7.76 -2.61
C ARG A 98 9.15 -8.25 -3.64
N ARG A 99 9.50 -9.54 -3.65
CA ARG A 99 10.54 -10.07 -4.55
C ARG A 99 10.24 -9.77 -6.02
N LYS A 100 9.00 -9.97 -6.44
CA LYS A 100 8.60 -9.70 -7.83
C LYS A 100 8.66 -8.21 -8.16
N LEU A 101 8.11 -7.36 -7.29
CA LEU A 101 8.18 -5.90 -7.46
C LEU A 101 9.62 -5.40 -7.47
N ASN A 102 10.46 -5.91 -6.57
CA ASN A 102 11.86 -5.51 -6.49
C ASN A 102 12.64 -5.93 -7.74
N SER A 103 12.39 -7.12 -8.28
CA SER A 103 13.04 -7.56 -9.51
C SER A 103 12.62 -6.71 -10.71
N LEU A 104 11.37 -6.33 -10.80
CA LEU A 104 10.88 -5.41 -11.84
C LEU A 104 11.48 -4.00 -11.68
N PHE A 105 11.60 -3.52 -10.45
CA PHE A 105 12.22 -2.23 -10.16
C PHE A 105 13.69 -2.18 -10.60
N GLN A 106 14.43 -3.29 -10.48
CA GLN A 106 15.83 -3.33 -10.88
C GLN A 106 16.06 -3.11 -12.37
N ILE A 107 15.06 -3.36 -13.20
CA ILE A 107 15.19 -3.16 -14.65
C ILE A 107 14.72 -1.77 -15.11
N ARG A 108 14.57 -0.82 -14.21
CA ARG A 108 14.17 0.57 -14.54
C ARG A 108 15.23 1.34 -15.33
N GLN A 109 16.46 0.83 -15.37
CA GLN A 109 17.61 1.49 -15.99
C GLN A 109 17.89 2.86 -15.36
N ASP A 110 17.93 3.93 -16.15
CA ASP A 110 18.18 5.30 -15.71
C ASP A 110 16.92 6.04 -15.21
N LYS A 111 15.76 5.38 -15.19
CA LYS A 111 14.51 5.98 -14.74
C LYS A 111 14.37 5.88 -13.21
N ASP A 112 13.54 6.77 -12.65
CA ASP A 112 13.34 6.84 -11.21
C ASP A 112 12.53 5.65 -10.67
N ASP A 113 11.57 5.18 -11.45
CA ASP A 113 10.71 4.06 -11.08
C ASP A 113 10.21 3.35 -12.35
N ILE A 114 9.36 2.37 -12.14
CA ILE A 114 8.72 1.60 -13.20
C ILE A 114 7.22 1.88 -13.27
N LEU A 115 6.65 1.68 -14.44
CA LEU A 115 5.21 1.66 -14.67
C LEU A 115 4.87 0.24 -15.15
N ILE A 116 4.15 -0.51 -14.32
CA ILE A 116 3.88 -1.92 -14.59
C ILE A 116 2.67 -2.05 -15.50
N VAL A 117 2.85 -2.80 -16.58
CA VAL A 117 1.78 -3.15 -17.50
C VAL A 117 1.47 -4.63 -17.32
N LYS A 118 0.24 -4.94 -16.97
CA LYS A 118 -0.26 -6.31 -16.80
C LYS A 118 -1.42 -6.54 -17.76
N ASN A 119 -1.30 -7.55 -18.60
CA ASN A 119 -2.32 -7.90 -19.61
C ASN A 119 -2.74 -6.69 -20.47
N GLY A 120 -1.78 -5.86 -20.85
CA GLY A 120 -2.01 -4.67 -21.67
C GLY A 120 -2.57 -3.47 -20.93
N LEU A 121 -2.73 -3.52 -19.60
CA LEU A 121 -3.29 -2.45 -18.79
C LEU A 121 -2.24 -1.88 -17.85
N LEU A 122 -2.23 -0.56 -17.70
CA LEU A 122 -1.42 0.11 -16.69
C LEU A 122 -1.96 -0.24 -15.29
N THR A 123 -1.07 -0.61 -14.39
CA THR A 123 -1.46 -1.02 -13.03
C THR A 123 -0.85 -0.11 -11.97
N ASP A 124 0.41 -0.33 -11.61
CA ASP A 124 1.06 0.36 -10.49
C ASP A 124 2.50 0.73 -10.84
N THR A 125 3.11 1.56 -10.00
CA THR A 125 4.57 1.68 -9.90
C THR A 125 5.08 0.64 -8.89
N SER A 126 6.37 0.70 -8.53
CA SER A 126 6.91 -0.19 -7.50
C SER A 126 6.32 0.04 -6.11
N ILE A 127 5.81 1.24 -5.83
CA ILE A 127 5.34 1.65 -4.50
C ILE A 127 3.97 2.33 -4.49
N ALA A 128 3.40 2.69 -5.63
CA ALA A 128 2.21 3.55 -5.68
C ALA A 128 1.22 3.07 -6.75
N ASN A 129 -0.04 3.37 -6.50
CA ASN A 129 -1.10 3.23 -7.50
C ASN A 129 -0.95 4.29 -8.60
N ILE A 130 -1.50 4.00 -9.77
CA ILE A 130 -1.55 4.93 -10.89
C ILE A 130 -2.94 5.53 -10.97
N CYS A 131 -2.99 6.85 -11.06
CA CYS A 131 -4.20 7.60 -11.34
C CYS A 131 -3.91 8.56 -12.50
N LEU A 132 -4.72 8.50 -13.54
CA LEU A 132 -4.62 9.44 -14.66
C LEU A 132 -5.56 10.62 -14.41
N LEU A 133 -4.98 11.79 -14.31
CA LEU A 133 -5.74 13.03 -14.16
C LEU A 133 -5.88 13.69 -15.53
N TYR A 134 -7.09 13.65 -16.07
CA TYR A 134 -7.44 14.40 -17.28
C TYR A 134 -7.97 15.78 -16.91
N THR A 135 -7.75 16.76 -17.77
CA THR A 135 -8.39 18.05 -17.64
C THR A 135 -9.83 17.94 -18.15
N SER A 136 -10.77 18.68 -17.53
CA SER A 136 -12.18 18.74 -17.89
C SER A 136 -12.97 17.43 -17.68
N ASP A 137 -13.73 16.98 -18.64
CA ASP A 137 -14.80 15.98 -18.52
C ASP A 137 -14.38 14.63 -17.97
N ALA A 138 -13.18 14.16 -18.29
CA ALA A 138 -12.71 12.86 -17.82
C ALA A 138 -12.48 12.81 -16.30
N ALA A 139 -12.10 13.93 -15.68
CA ALA A 139 -11.95 14.02 -14.24
C ALA A 139 -13.30 13.94 -13.51
N ASP A 140 -14.37 14.36 -14.14
CA ASP A 140 -15.73 14.26 -13.60
C ASP A 140 -16.26 12.84 -13.63
N GLU A 141 -15.90 12.06 -14.63
CA GLU A 141 -16.28 10.64 -14.76
C GLU A 141 -15.55 9.71 -13.77
N ALA A 142 -14.37 10.10 -13.31
CA ALA A 142 -13.56 9.32 -12.38
C ALA A 142 -14.03 9.39 -10.92
N ARG A 143 -15.09 10.09 -10.63
CA ARG A 143 -15.63 10.28 -9.27
C ARG A 143 -16.51 9.14 -8.79
#